data_d0ef7c1402776a1add828fbd4013ec3a
#
_entry.id   d0ef7c1402776a1add828fbd4013ec3a
#
_cell.length_a   1.000
_cell.length_b   1.000
_cell.length_c   1.000
_cell.angle_alpha   90.00
_cell.angle_beta   90.00
_cell.angle_gamma   90.00
#
_symmetry.space_group_name_H-M   'P 1'
#
loop_
_entity.id
_entity.type
_entity.pdbx_description
1 polymer ?
#
loop_
_entity_poly.entity_id
_entity_poly.type
_entity_poly.pdbx_seq_one_letter_code
_entity_poly.pdbx_strand_id
1 'polypeptide(L)'
;MKCATIAIIGRPSSGKSTWVNTVCERKVSITASTPQTTRNAIRAIFTDQRGQLIFTDTPGYHTSEQTMNLRLQETTRSALGESDTILYMIDPKRAAGKEEQAIVDLVLEAKVPVVVAINKKDIAKPQEIEEARRFVLERFGENTPILELSAKEDTGVDEVLIELFKLAPEGELLYPEETYTDQPLEFRISEIIREKAIALVTEEIPHAIYVEVADLEYTESQSSIWIRAFIIVERETQKGIVVGRGGTGIKKIRQQSFKEVKKLFPGMQVQLDLRVKAQPKWRKNTIVLDRILR
;
A
#
# COMPACT_ATOMS: atom_id res chain seq x y z
N MET A 1 -9.85 -26.35 2.27
CA MET A 1 -8.63 -25.55 2.11
C MET A 1 -8.63 -24.46 3.18
N LYS A 2 -7.51 -23.82 3.46
CA LYS A 2 -7.45 -22.68 4.38
C LYS A 2 -7.86 -21.39 3.65
N CYS A 3 -8.64 -20.51 4.30
CA CYS A 3 -8.97 -19.21 3.74
C CYS A 3 -9.09 -18.19 4.87
N ALA A 4 -8.38 -17.05 4.77
CA ALA A 4 -8.41 -16.01 5.78
C ALA A 4 -8.23 -14.61 5.19
N THR A 5 -8.87 -13.62 5.83
CA THR A 5 -8.63 -12.21 5.63
C THR A 5 -7.61 -11.69 6.65
N ILE A 6 -6.60 -10.96 6.18
CA ILE A 6 -5.47 -10.51 7.00
C ILE A 6 -5.27 -9.01 6.85
N ALA A 7 -5.48 -8.27 7.91
CA ALA A 7 -5.13 -6.85 7.92
C ALA A 7 -3.64 -6.66 8.22
N ILE A 8 -2.95 -5.89 7.39
CA ILE A 8 -1.54 -5.55 7.62
C ILE A 8 -1.48 -4.17 8.22
N ILE A 9 -0.97 -4.06 9.45
CA ILE A 9 -0.82 -2.79 10.16
C ILE A 9 0.65 -2.51 10.50
N GLY A 10 0.98 -1.26 10.67
CA GLY A 10 2.31 -0.79 11.08
C GLY A 10 2.50 0.68 10.71
N ARG A 11 3.55 1.29 11.25
CA ARG A 11 3.88 2.69 10.94
C ARG A 11 4.07 2.93 9.45
N PRO A 12 3.96 4.19 8.98
CA PRO A 12 4.37 4.54 7.62
C PRO A 12 5.81 4.09 7.34
N SER A 13 6.05 3.53 6.16
CA SER A 13 7.35 3.00 5.71
C SER A 13 7.87 1.78 6.49
N SER A 14 7.04 1.06 7.25
CA SER A 14 7.44 -0.22 7.87
C SER A 14 7.64 -1.35 6.87
N GLY A 15 7.21 -1.18 5.61
CA GLY A 15 7.40 -2.15 4.53
C GLY A 15 6.16 -2.96 4.15
N LYS A 16 4.97 -2.62 4.65
CA LYS A 16 3.69 -3.31 4.36
C LYS A 16 3.45 -3.54 2.87
N SER A 17 3.46 -2.45 2.10
CA SER A 17 3.24 -2.50 0.64
C SER A 17 4.35 -3.26 -0.10
N THR A 18 5.60 -3.20 0.40
CA THR A 18 6.70 -4.00 -0.15
C THR A 18 6.45 -5.48 0.07
N TRP A 19 6.08 -5.87 1.29
CA TRP A 19 5.79 -7.25 1.64
C TRP A 19 4.64 -7.82 0.81
N VAL A 20 3.54 -7.07 0.66
CA VAL A 20 2.41 -7.46 -0.20
C VAL A 20 2.85 -7.73 -1.64
N ASN A 21 3.68 -6.83 -2.21
CA ASN A 21 4.17 -7.01 -3.58
C ASN A 21 5.10 -8.22 -3.71
N THR A 22 5.93 -8.49 -2.69
CA THR A 22 6.83 -9.65 -2.66
C THR A 22 6.04 -10.94 -2.59
N VAL A 23 5.08 -11.05 -1.67
CA VAL A 23 4.23 -12.25 -1.53
C VAL A 23 3.44 -12.54 -2.80
N CYS A 24 2.88 -11.53 -3.45
CA CYS A 24 2.12 -11.69 -4.68
C CYS A 24 2.99 -11.81 -5.94
N GLU A 25 4.33 -11.64 -5.85
CA GLU A 25 5.27 -11.58 -6.98
C GLU A 25 4.82 -10.59 -8.08
N ARG A 26 4.00 -9.63 -7.71
CA ARG A 26 3.36 -8.66 -8.60
C ARG A 26 3.19 -7.33 -7.88
N LYS A 27 3.14 -6.27 -8.67
CA LYS A 27 2.85 -4.94 -8.15
C LYS A 27 1.35 -4.80 -7.87
N VAL A 28 0.98 -4.92 -6.60
CA VAL A 28 -0.38 -4.70 -6.08
C VAL A 28 -0.48 -3.32 -5.45
N SER A 29 0.45 -2.98 -4.56
CA SER A 29 0.52 -1.69 -3.87
C SER A 29 1.68 -0.85 -4.39
N ILE A 30 1.52 0.47 -4.38
CA ILE A 30 2.62 1.38 -4.72
C ILE A 30 3.58 1.54 -3.54
N THR A 31 4.85 1.70 -3.86
CA THR A 31 5.91 1.87 -2.87
C THR A 31 6.68 3.17 -3.11
N ALA A 32 6.90 3.96 -2.08
CA ALA A 32 7.76 5.13 -2.14
C ALA A 32 8.47 5.35 -0.80
N SER A 33 9.57 6.10 -0.84
CA SER A 33 10.27 6.54 0.37
C SER A 33 9.47 7.57 1.18
N THR A 34 8.48 8.20 0.55
CA THR A 34 7.61 9.19 1.20
C THR A 34 6.60 8.49 2.12
N PRO A 35 6.48 8.91 3.39
CA PRO A 35 5.45 8.39 4.29
C PRO A 35 4.03 8.60 3.74
N GLN A 36 3.08 7.75 4.15
CA GLN A 36 1.67 7.80 3.72
C GLN A 36 1.47 7.65 2.20
N THR A 37 2.26 6.79 1.58
CA THR A 37 2.11 6.44 0.17
C THR A 37 0.80 5.70 -0.08
N THR A 38 0.47 4.70 0.75
CA THR A 38 -0.80 3.98 0.72
C THR A 38 -1.88 4.85 1.35
N ARG A 39 -2.97 5.10 0.63
CA ARG A 39 -4.11 5.91 1.08
C ARG A 39 -5.42 5.13 1.14
N ASN A 40 -5.47 3.98 0.52
CA ASN A 40 -6.62 3.10 0.44
C ASN A 40 -6.29 1.76 1.07
N ALA A 41 -7.30 1.05 1.53
CA ALA A 41 -7.16 -0.36 1.85
C ALA A 41 -7.00 -1.15 0.54
N ILE A 42 -5.83 -1.71 0.32
CA ILE A 42 -5.48 -2.41 -0.91
C ILE A 42 -5.58 -3.91 -0.67
N ARG A 43 -6.49 -4.59 -1.37
CA ARG A 43 -6.55 -6.05 -1.29
C ARG A 43 -5.56 -6.70 -2.23
N ALA A 44 -4.76 -7.61 -1.64
CA ALA A 44 -3.83 -8.48 -2.32
C ALA A 44 -4.20 -9.93 -2.00
N ILE A 45 -4.31 -10.75 -3.01
CA ILE A 45 -4.80 -12.12 -2.89
C ILE A 45 -3.63 -13.05 -3.21
N PHE A 46 -3.26 -13.87 -2.24
CA PHE A 46 -2.25 -14.91 -2.37
C PHE A 46 -2.92 -16.27 -2.30
N THR A 47 -2.72 -17.09 -3.32
CA THR A 47 -3.29 -18.44 -3.39
C THR A 47 -2.19 -19.45 -3.69
N ASP A 48 -2.13 -20.52 -2.90
CA ASP A 48 -1.27 -21.67 -3.14
C ASP A 48 -1.96 -22.99 -2.75
N GLN A 49 -1.21 -24.09 -2.70
CA GLN A 49 -1.73 -25.42 -2.36
C GLN A 49 -2.35 -25.51 -0.95
N ARG A 50 -1.99 -24.62 -0.03
CA ARG A 50 -2.52 -24.54 1.33
C ARG A 50 -3.90 -23.89 1.37
N GLY A 51 -4.16 -22.94 0.46
CA GLY A 51 -5.39 -22.16 0.40
C GLY A 51 -5.17 -20.74 -0.05
N GLN A 52 -5.97 -19.81 0.47
CA GLN A 52 -5.97 -18.42 0.05
C GLN A 52 -5.86 -17.47 1.26
N LEU A 53 -4.97 -16.50 1.17
CA LEU A 53 -4.83 -15.41 2.14
C LEU A 53 -5.14 -14.09 1.42
N ILE A 54 -6.14 -13.36 1.94
CA ILE A 54 -6.55 -12.05 1.42
C ILE A 54 -5.95 -10.98 2.32
N PHE A 55 -4.88 -10.36 1.86
CA PHE A 55 -4.20 -9.28 2.59
C PHE A 55 -4.85 -7.95 2.31
N THR A 56 -5.10 -7.18 3.35
CA THR A 56 -5.49 -5.78 3.24
C THR A 56 -4.30 -4.91 3.67
N ASP A 57 -3.58 -4.35 2.67
CA ASP A 57 -2.53 -3.35 2.92
C ASP A 57 -3.18 -2.05 3.35
N THR A 58 -3.02 -1.70 4.62
CA THR A 58 -3.64 -0.50 5.19
C THR A 58 -2.74 0.72 5.08
N PRO A 59 -3.31 1.93 5.03
CA PRO A 59 -2.55 3.15 5.22
C PRO A 59 -1.71 3.06 6.49
N GLY A 60 -0.46 3.55 6.43
CA GLY A 60 0.39 3.60 7.62
C GLY A 60 -0.28 4.42 8.72
N TYR A 61 -0.49 3.80 9.89
CA TYR A 61 -1.17 4.46 10.99
C TYR A 61 -0.34 5.61 11.54
N HIS A 62 -0.97 6.78 11.63
CA HIS A 62 -0.37 8.01 12.13
C HIS A 62 -1.42 8.83 12.87
N THR A 63 -1.09 9.30 14.06
CA THR A 63 -1.98 10.17 14.85
C THR A 63 -1.97 11.58 14.28
N SER A 64 -3.11 12.07 13.81
CA SER A 64 -3.26 13.42 13.24
C SER A 64 -4.74 13.80 13.20
N GLU A 65 -5.02 15.08 13.44
CA GLU A 65 -6.39 15.65 13.42
C GLU A 65 -6.80 16.18 12.02
N GLN A 66 -5.94 16.06 11.01
CA GLN A 66 -6.30 16.51 9.66
C GLN A 66 -7.36 15.60 9.04
N THR A 67 -8.34 16.17 8.37
CA THR A 67 -9.50 15.46 7.79
C THR A 67 -9.12 14.23 6.98
N MET A 68 -8.09 14.33 6.12
CA MET A 68 -7.61 13.20 5.34
C MET A 68 -7.03 12.10 6.25
N ASN A 69 -6.25 12.45 7.26
CA ASN A 69 -5.63 11.47 8.16
C ASN A 69 -6.66 10.76 9.05
N LEU A 70 -7.72 11.44 9.46
CA LEU A 70 -8.84 10.81 10.18
C LEU A 70 -9.50 9.73 9.33
N ARG A 71 -9.74 10.00 8.05
CA ARG A 71 -10.27 8.97 7.13
C ARG A 71 -9.31 7.79 6.94
N LEU A 72 -8.01 8.03 6.83
CA LEU A 72 -7.02 6.93 6.76
C LEU A 72 -7.03 6.07 8.03
N GLN A 73 -7.23 6.68 9.20
CA GLN A 73 -7.38 5.95 10.46
C GLN A 73 -8.68 5.12 10.49
N GLU A 74 -9.80 5.67 10.01
CA GLU A 74 -11.08 4.95 9.87
C GLU A 74 -10.93 3.74 8.93
N THR A 75 -10.30 3.91 7.77
CA THR A 75 -9.99 2.82 6.84
C THR A 75 -9.17 1.71 7.50
N THR A 76 -8.15 2.08 8.30
CA THR A 76 -7.35 1.10 9.03
C THR A 76 -8.17 0.38 10.10
N ARG A 77 -9.00 1.08 10.87
CA ARG A 77 -9.88 0.46 11.89
C ARG A 77 -10.88 -0.51 11.27
N SER A 78 -11.52 -0.14 10.16
CA SER A 78 -12.45 -1.01 9.43
C SER A 78 -11.74 -2.29 8.97
N ALA A 79 -10.57 -2.17 8.36
CA ALA A 79 -9.79 -3.33 7.90
C ALA A 79 -9.41 -4.28 9.05
N LEU A 80 -9.06 -3.75 10.23
CA LEU A 80 -8.79 -4.57 11.40
C LEU A 80 -10.04 -5.31 11.90
N GLY A 81 -11.20 -4.61 11.93
CA GLY A 81 -12.47 -5.20 12.38
C GLY A 81 -13.04 -6.28 11.45
N GLU A 82 -12.62 -6.30 10.18
CA GLU A 82 -13.07 -7.24 9.16
C GLU A 82 -12.08 -8.40 8.94
N SER A 83 -10.97 -8.45 9.69
CA SER A 83 -9.92 -9.45 9.49
C SER A 83 -10.01 -10.62 10.46
N ASP A 84 -9.65 -11.82 9.98
CA ASP A 84 -9.51 -13.03 10.80
C ASP A 84 -8.20 -13.04 11.59
N THR A 85 -7.17 -12.36 11.08
CA THR A 85 -5.83 -12.30 11.67
C THR A 85 -5.18 -10.94 11.32
N ILE A 86 -4.34 -10.46 12.20
CA ILE A 86 -3.55 -9.24 11.97
C ILE A 86 -2.09 -9.61 11.74
N LEU A 87 -1.49 -9.06 10.67
CA LEU A 87 -0.05 -9.02 10.48
C LEU A 87 0.47 -7.64 10.93
N TYR A 88 1.10 -7.60 12.09
CA TYR A 88 1.70 -6.37 12.62
C TYR A 88 3.15 -6.25 12.18
N MET A 89 3.45 -5.26 11.36
CA MET A 89 4.76 -5.04 10.74
C MET A 89 5.54 -3.93 11.42
N ILE A 90 6.69 -4.26 11.99
CA ILE A 90 7.58 -3.34 12.71
C ILE A 90 8.84 -3.04 11.89
N ASP A 91 9.25 -1.76 11.88
CA ASP A 91 10.55 -1.30 11.41
C ASP A 91 11.47 -1.11 12.62
N PRO A 92 12.44 -2.02 12.89
CA PRO A 92 13.30 -1.97 14.06
C PRO A 92 14.28 -0.80 14.04
N LYS A 93 14.51 -0.18 12.87
CA LYS A 93 15.35 1.03 12.73
C LYS A 93 14.75 2.26 13.42
N ARG A 94 13.49 2.20 13.81
CA ARG A 94 12.76 3.28 14.45
C ARG A 94 12.32 2.85 15.85
N ALA A 95 12.91 3.41 16.87
CA ALA A 95 12.55 3.12 18.26
C ALA A 95 11.03 3.19 18.50
N ALA A 96 10.51 2.31 19.33
CA ALA A 96 9.11 2.30 19.71
C ALA A 96 8.76 3.57 20.50
N GLY A 97 7.84 4.36 19.95
CA GLY A 97 7.36 5.62 20.53
C GLY A 97 5.84 5.66 20.59
N LYS A 98 5.28 6.87 20.75
CA LYS A 98 3.83 7.07 20.87
C LYS A 98 3.02 6.50 19.69
N GLU A 99 3.55 6.61 18.46
CA GLU A 99 2.88 6.05 17.28
C GLU A 99 2.82 4.52 17.34
N GLU A 100 3.92 3.87 17.75
CA GLU A 100 3.96 2.41 17.88
C GLU A 100 3.00 1.94 18.99
N GLN A 101 2.97 2.67 20.10
CA GLN A 101 2.03 2.39 21.20
C GLN A 101 0.58 2.48 20.72
N ALA A 102 0.21 3.52 19.97
CA ALA A 102 -1.14 3.66 19.43
C ALA A 102 -1.53 2.53 18.46
N ILE A 103 -0.56 1.99 17.71
CA ILE A 103 -0.78 0.81 16.85
C ILE A 103 -1.02 -0.43 17.71
N VAL A 104 -0.21 -0.64 18.74
CA VAL A 104 -0.39 -1.78 19.67
C VAL A 104 -1.78 -1.75 20.30
N ASP A 105 -2.22 -0.58 20.77
CA ASP A 105 -3.54 -0.41 21.38
C ASP A 105 -4.65 -0.80 20.40
N LEU A 106 -4.57 -0.36 19.13
CA LEU A 106 -5.51 -0.75 18.08
C LEU A 106 -5.51 -2.26 17.78
N VAL A 107 -4.33 -2.86 17.73
CA VAL A 107 -4.21 -4.30 17.47
C VAL A 107 -4.83 -5.12 18.62
N LEU A 108 -4.61 -4.70 19.86
CA LEU A 108 -5.19 -5.36 21.05
C LEU A 108 -6.72 -5.17 21.11
N GLU A 109 -7.24 -4.00 20.69
CA GLU A 109 -8.69 -3.73 20.61
C GLU A 109 -9.41 -4.69 19.63
N ALA A 110 -8.75 -5.10 18.56
CA ALA A 110 -9.35 -5.96 17.53
C ALA A 110 -9.67 -7.39 18.03
N LYS A 111 -8.97 -7.88 19.06
CA LYS A 111 -9.21 -9.20 19.70
C LYS A 111 -9.15 -10.40 18.74
N VAL A 112 -8.37 -10.30 17.69
CA VAL A 112 -8.11 -11.39 16.74
C VAL A 112 -6.64 -11.85 16.87
N PRO A 113 -6.29 -13.04 16.39
CA PRO A 113 -4.91 -13.51 16.39
C PRO A 113 -3.97 -12.54 15.70
N VAL A 114 -2.74 -12.44 16.21
CA VAL A 114 -1.72 -11.52 15.71
C VAL A 114 -0.44 -12.28 15.39
N VAL A 115 0.12 -12.03 14.21
CA VAL A 115 1.48 -12.40 13.85
C VAL A 115 2.30 -11.12 13.75
N VAL A 116 3.45 -11.07 14.44
CA VAL A 116 4.32 -9.90 14.38
C VAL A 116 5.50 -10.17 13.47
N ALA A 117 5.74 -9.26 12.54
CA ALA A 117 6.85 -9.31 11.59
C ALA A 117 7.82 -8.15 11.84
N ILE A 118 9.02 -8.42 12.31
CA ILE A 118 10.12 -7.46 12.40
C ILE A 118 10.79 -7.42 11.03
N ASN A 119 10.50 -6.37 10.26
CA ASN A 119 10.96 -6.23 8.88
C ASN A 119 12.30 -5.50 8.79
N LYS A 120 12.87 -5.46 7.57
CA LYS A 120 14.15 -4.78 7.25
C LYS A 120 15.38 -5.39 7.95
N LYS A 121 15.34 -6.70 8.17
CA LYS A 121 16.46 -7.45 8.73
C LYS A 121 17.77 -7.24 7.95
N ASP A 122 17.66 -6.97 6.65
CA ASP A 122 18.78 -6.69 5.74
C ASP A 122 19.61 -5.45 6.13
N ILE A 123 19.02 -4.49 6.83
CA ILE A 123 19.68 -3.23 7.21
C ILE A 123 19.63 -2.92 8.72
N ALA A 124 18.92 -3.74 9.48
CA ALA A 124 18.78 -3.57 10.93
C ALA A 124 19.98 -4.18 11.67
N LYS A 125 20.38 -3.57 12.78
CA LYS A 125 21.38 -4.14 13.68
C LYS A 125 20.72 -5.19 14.60
N PRO A 126 21.46 -6.23 15.03
CA PRO A 126 20.91 -7.25 15.94
C PRO A 126 20.28 -6.65 17.21
N GLN A 127 20.88 -5.60 17.77
CA GLN A 127 20.36 -4.91 18.94
C GLN A 127 19.00 -4.23 18.66
N GLU A 128 18.83 -3.61 17.49
CA GLU A 128 17.55 -2.96 17.08
C GLU A 128 16.43 -4.01 16.94
N ILE A 129 16.75 -5.18 16.42
CA ILE A 129 15.81 -6.31 16.31
C ILE A 129 15.42 -6.82 17.69
N GLU A 130 16.38 -6.97 18.59
CA GLU A 130 16.14 -7.46 19.95
C GLU A 130 15.32 -6.46 20.79
N GLU A 131 15.56 -5.18 20.63
CA GLU A 131 14.74 -4.12 21.26
C GLU A 131 13.28 -4.15 20.76
N ALA A 132 13.08 -4.33 19.44
CA ALA A 132 11.74 -4.49 18.85
C ALA A 132 11.05 -5.75 19.37
N ARG A 133 11.77 -6.87 19.45
CA ARG A 133 11.27 -8.14 20.00
C ARG A 133 10.83 -7.99 21.46
N ARG A 134 11.65 -7.39 22.29
CA ARG A 134 11.33 -7.14 23.70
C ARG A 134 10.08 -6.29 23.84
N PHE A 135 9.98 -5.19 23.07
CA PHE A 135 8.79 -4.34 23.04
C PHE A 135 7.52 -5.14 22.72
N VAL A 136 7.57 -6.07 21.75
CA VAL A 136 6.42 -6.91 21.40
C VAL A 136 6.06 -7.85 22.54
N LEU A 137 7.04 -8.57 23.11
CA LEU A 137 6.81 -9.52 24.19
C LEU A 137 6.20 -8.87 25.43
N GLU A 138 6.62 -7.65 25.77
CA GLU A 138 6.06 -6.88 26.88
C GLU A 138 4.59 -6.51 26.66
N ARG A 139 4.11 -6.42 25.41
CA ARG A 139 2.76 -5.97 25.07
C ARG A 139 1.79 -7.08 24.72
N PHE A 140 2.26 -8.10 24.01
CA PHE A 140 1.43 -9.19 23.49
C PHE A 140 1.65 -10.51 24.24
N GLY A 141 2.70 -10.61 25.07
CA GLY A 141 3.06 -11.81 25.81
C GLY A 141 3.97 -12.77 25.03
N GLU A 142 4.53 -13.75 25.77
CA GLU A 142 5.58 -14.64 25.27
C GLU A 142 5.11 -15.62 24.18
N ASN A 143 3.82 -15.87 24.07
CA ASN A 143 3.26 -16.81 23.08
C ASN A 143 2.98 -16.18 21.72
N THR A 144 3.26 -14.89 21.53
CA THR A 144 3.02 -14.20 20.27
C THR A 144 4.05 -14.63 19.22
N PRO A 145 3.62 -15.09 18.03
CA PRO A 145 4.54 -15.39 16.94
C PRO A 145 5.27 -14.12 16.48
N ILE A 146 6.60 -14.10 16.64
CA ILE A 146 7.46 -12.99 16.20
C ILE A 146 8.46 -13.52 15.18
N LEU A 147 8.39 -13.04 13.96
CA LEU A 147 9.23 -13.44 12.85
C LEU A 147 10.07 -12.29 12.34
N GLU A 148 11.27 -12.59 11.88
CA GLU A 148 12.20 -11.62 11.33
C GLU A 148 12.29 -11.79 9.83
N LEU A 149 12.11 -10.71 9.07
CA LEU A 149 12.12 -10.77 7.62
C LEU A 149 12.78 -9.54 6.97
N SER A 150 13.11 -9.69 5.70
CA SER A 150 13.31 -8.57 4.78
C SER A 150 12.35 -8.75 3.60
N ALA A 151 11.28 -7.95 3.59
CA ALA A 151 10.34 -7.94 2.48
C ALA A 151 11.00 -7.52 1.15
N LYS A 152 12.05 -6.72 1.21
CA LYS A 152 12.79 -6.24 0.05
C LYS A 152 13.68 -7.32 -0.57
N GLU A 153 14.34 -8.12 0.27
CA GLU A 153 15.27 -9.16 -0.15
C GLU A 153 14.63 -10.56 -0.18
N ASP A 154 13.30 -10.63 0.01
CA ASP A 154 12.50 -11.86 0.01
C ASP A 154 13.05 -12.94 0.97
N THR A 155 13.39 -12.52 2.18
CA THR A 155 13.89 -13.42 3.22
C THR A 155 12.98 -13.44 4.44
N GLY A 156 12.66 -14.62 4.97
CA GLY A 156 11.74 -14.77 6.11
C GLY A 156 10.24 -14.57 5.76
N VAL A 157 9.92 -14.43 4.46
CA VAL A 157 8.56 -14.20 3.99
C VAL A 157 7.72 -15.48 4.09
N ASP A 158 8.29 -16.62 3.70
CA ASP A 158 7.60 -17.93 3.76
C ASP A 158 7.27 -18.33 5.20
N GLU A 159 8.14 -18.03 6.15
CA GLU A 159 7.91 -18.31 7.57
C GLU A 159 6.70 -17.55 8.10
N VAL A 160 6.52 -16.28 7.67
CA VAL A 160 5.33 -15.51 8.01
C VAL A 160 4.08 -16.12 7.36
N LEU A 161 4.14 -16.51 6.10
CA LEU A 161 3.02 -17.19 5.42
C LEU A 161 2.63 -18.49 6.13
N ILE A 162 3.61 -19.28 6.56
CA ILE A 162 3.36 -20.52 7.32
C ILE A 162 2.57 -20.21 8.60
N GLU A 163 2.98 -19.20 9.38
CA GLU A 163 2.28 -18.84 10.62
C GLU A 163 0.86 -18.33 10.34
N LEU A 164 0.68 -17.51 9.29
CA LEU A 164 -0.64 -17.01 8.90
C LEU A 164 -1.57 -18.16 8.46
N PHE A 165 -1.07 -19.13 7.68
CA PHE A 165 -1.85 -20.30 7.30
C PHE A 165 -2.19 -21.23 8.48
N LYS A 166 -1.36 -21.31 9.53
CA LYS A 166 -1.70 -22.06 10.75
C LYS A 166 -2.94 -21.47 11.43
N LEU A 167 -3.07 -20.15 11.44
CA LEU A 167 -4.17 -19.42 12.05
C LEU A 167 -5.43 -19.38 11.18
N ALA A 168 -5.28 -19.52 9.86
CA ALA A 168 -6.37 -19.46 8.92
C ALA A 168 -7.41 -20.59 9.16
N PRO A 169 -8.72 -20.27 9.20
CA PRO A 169 -9.78 -21.27 9.28
C PRO A 169 -9.87 -22.12 7.99
N GLU A 170 -10.54 -23.25 8.10
CA GLU A 170 -10.97 -24.02 6.93
C GLU A 170 -12.11 -23.26 6.23
N GLY A 171 -12.06 -23.16 4.89
CA GLY A 171 -13.05 -22.45 4.11
C GLY A 171 -12.87 -22.65 2.61
N GLU A 172 -13.83 -22.12 1.85
CA GLU A 172 -13.77 -22.04 0.41
C GLU A 172 -12.94 -20.83 -0.02
N LEU A 173 -12.37 -20.87 -1.23
CA LEU A 173 -11.66 -19.71 -1.80
C LEU A 173 -12.66 -18.59 -2.10
N LEU A 174 -12.34 -17.39 -1.68
CA LEU A 174 -13.18 -16.19 -1.91
C LEU A 174 -12.97 -15.58 -3.31
N TYR A 175 -11.82 -15.85 -3.90
CA TYR A 175 -11.45 -15.36 -5.24
C TYR A 175 -10.94 -16.51 -6.11
N PRO A 176 -11.08 -16.42 -7.46
CA PRO A 176 -10.42 -17.36 -8.38
C PRO A 176 -8.91 -17.42 -8.14
N GLU A 177 -8.31 -18.60 -8.35
CA GLU A 177 -6.90 -18.85 -8.01
C GLU A 177 -5.91 -17.90 -8.71
N GLU A 178 -6.22 -17.47 -9.92
CA GLU A 178 -5.39 -16.54 -10.69
C GLU A 178 -5.54 -15.07 -10.27
N THR A 179 -6.49 -14.76 -9.38
CA THR A 179 -6.75 -13.40 -8.94
C THR A 179 -5.74 -13.00 -7.87
N TYR A 180 -4.99 -11.94 -8.11
CA TYR A 180 -4.00 -11.41 -7.17
C TYR A 180 -4.40 -10.04 -6.56
N THR A 181 -5.46 -9.40 -7.08
CA THR A 181 -6.05 -8.16 -6.54
C THR A 181 -7.44 -7.94 -7.13
N ASP A 182 -8.33 -7.32 -6.39
CA ASP A 182 -9.67 -6.91 -6.82
C ASP A 182 -9.74 -5.42 -7.22
N GLN A 183 -8.59 -4.75 -7.29
CA GLN A 183 -8.55 -3.33 -7.61
C GLN A 183 -9.05 -3.04 -9.02
N PRO A 184 -9.93 -2.03 -9.19
CA PRO A 184 -10.31 -1.54 -10.52
C PRO A 184 -9.09 -1.09 -11.33
N LEU A 185 -9.14 -1.32 -12.64
CA LEU A 185 -8.01 -1.02 -13.52
C LEU A 185 -7.62 0.46 -13.51
N GLU A 186 -8.61 1.36 -13.51
CA GLU A 186 -8.39 2.81 -13.44
C GLU A 186 -7.67 3.21 -12.14
N PHE A 187 -8.03 2.58 -11.03
CA PHE A 187 -7.36 2.81 -9.76
C PHE A 187 -5.89 2.37 -9.81
N ARG A 188 -5.61 1.19 -10.36
CA ARG A 188 -4.23 0.70 -10.53
C ARG A 188 -3.39 1.62 -11.40
N ILE A 189 -3.95 2.10 -12.52
CA ILE A 189 -3.29 3.07 -13.40
C ILE A 189 -3.00 4.37 -12.65
N SER A 190 -3.99 4.90 -11.91
CA SER A 190 -3.83 6.13 -11.15
C SER A 190 -2.74 6.03 -10.09
N GLU A 191 -2.67 4.91 -9.36
CA GLU A 191 -1.66 4.67 -8.35
C GLU A 191 -0.24 4.50 -8.95
N ILE A 192 -0.10 3.79 -10.08
CA ILE A 192 1.18 3.70 -10.81
C ILE A 192 1.68 5.10 -11.20
N ILE A 193 0.81 5.94 -11.76
CA ILE A 193 1.18 7.31 -12.14
C ILE A 193 1.51 8.13 -10.90
N ARG A 194 0.73 8.00 -9.82
CA ARG A 194 0.96 8.71 -8.56
C ARG A 194 2.32 8.35 -7.95
N GLU A 195 2.69 7.08 -7.93
CA GLU A 195 4.01 6.63 -7.47
C GLU A 195 5.15 7.32 -8.20
N LYS A 196 5.08 7.39 -9.55
CA LYS A 196 6.12 8.03 -10.35
C LYS A 196 6.14 9.55 -10.18
N ALA A 197 4.97 10.16 -9.94
CA ALA A 197 4.87 11.58 -9.67
C ALA A 197 5.47 11.95 -8.30
N ILE A 198 5.13 11.22 -7.24
CA ILE A 198 5.66 11.49 -5.89
C ILE A 198 7.15 11.21 -5.77
N ALA A 199 7.68 10.25 -6.54
CA ALA A 199 9.11 9.94 -6.54
C ALA A 199 9.99 11.06 -7.17
N LEU A 200 9.40 12.00 -7.91
CA LEU A 200 10.11 13.10 -8.56
C LEU A 200 9.99 14.45 -7.85
N VAL A 201 9.23 14.51 -6.77
CA VAL A 201 8.99 15.73 -6.00
C VAL A 201 9.37 15.52 -4.54
N THR A 202 9.58 16.61 -3.83
CA THR A 202 10.05 16.60 -2.44
C THR A 202 9.14 17.43 -1.54
N GLU A 203 9.47 17.52 -0.28
CA GLU A 203 8.78 18.29 0.77
C GLU A 203 7.31 17.89 0.91
N GLU A 204 6.38 18.80 0.91
CA GLU A 204 4.94 18.55 1.07
C GLU A 204 4.22 18.23 -0.25
N ILE A 205 4.87 18.34 -1.40
CA ILE A 205 4.24 18.13 -2.72
C ILE A 205 3.76 16.67 -2.90
N PRO A 206 4.50 15.63 -2.47
CA PRO A 206 4.01 14.24 -2.51
C PRO A 206 2.65 14.05 -1.85
N HIS A 207 2.40 14.74 -0.74
CA HIS A 207 1.14 14.67 0.00
C HIS A 207 0.01 15.45 -0.69
N ALA A 208 0.35 16.42 -1.54
CA ALA A 208 -0.60 17.26 -2.27
C ALA A 208 -0.99 16.68 -3.65
N ILE A 209 -0.47 15.51 -4.04
CA ILE A 209 -0.74 14.88 -5.33
C ILE A 209 -1.79 13.78 -5.20
N TYR A 210 -2.78 13.81 -6.11
CA TYR A 210 -3.55 12.62 -6.47
C TYR A 210 -3.65 12.51 -8.00
N VAL A 211 -4.07 11.35 -8.50
CA VAL A 211 -4.19 11.10 -9.94
C VAL A 211 -5.61 10.63 -10.24
N GLU A 212 -6.16 11.13 -11.32
CA GLU A 212 -7.46 10.77 -11.84
C GLU A 212 -7.31 10.26 -13.28
N VAL A 213 -7.78 9.05 -13.55
CA VAL A 213 -7.98 8.56 -14.91
C VAL A 213 -9.30 9.12 -15.40
N ALA A 214 -9.24 9.95 -16.44
CA ALA A 214 -10.41 10.62 -16.99
C ALA A 214 -11.04 9.80 -18.12
N ASP A 215 -10.21 9.21 -18.96
CA ASP A 215 -10.67 8.44 -20.11
C ASP A 215 -9.83 7.16 -20.23
N LEU A 216 -10.50 6.06 -20.58
CA LEU A 216 -9.92 4.77 -20.86
C LEU A 216 -10.69 4.15 -22.03
N GLU A 217 -10.13 4.29 -23.25
CA GLU A 217 -10.81 3.96 -24.49
C GLU A 217 -10.08 2.84 -25.22
N TYR A 218 -10.79 1.76 -25.52
CA TYR A 218 -10.29 0.68 -26.36
C TYR A 218 -10.64 0.95 -27.82
N THR A 219 -9.76 0.58 -28.73
CA THR A 219 -10.12 0.51 -30.17
C THR A 219 -11.14 -0.61 -30.40
N GLU A 220 -11.91 -0.52 -31.50
CA GLU A 220 -12.90 -1.55 -31.87
C GLU A 220 -12.28 -2.95 -31.95
N SER A 221 -11.05 -3.05 -32.42
CA SER A 221 -10.31 -4.32 -32.51
C SER A 221 -9.72 -4.77 -31.16
N GLN A 222 -9.87 -3.99 -30.09
CA GLN A 222 -9.23 -4.21 -28.78
C GLN A 222 -7.71 -4.40 -28.82
N SER A 223 -7.06 -3.99 -29.92
CA SER A 223 -5.60 -4.12 -30.09
C SER A 223 -4.83 -2.97 -29.49
N SER A 224 -5.49 -1.85 -29.19
CA SER A 224 -4.88 -0.71 -28.52
C SER A 224 -5.82 -0.05 -27.52
N ILE A 225 -5.21 0.62 -26.56
CA ILE A 225 -5.90 1.39 -25.52
C ILE A 225 -5.31 2.79 -25.42
N TRP A 226 -6.19 3.77 -25.35
CA TRP A 226 -5.84 5.15 -25.06
C TRP A 226 -6.29 5.53 -23.66
N ILE A 227 -5.36 6.12 -22.91
CA ILE A 227 -5.55 6.46 -21.50
C ILE A 227 -5.23 7.93 -21.31
N ARG A 228 -6.20 8.71 -20.79
CA ARG A 228 -5.96 10.06 -20.34
C ARG A 228 -6.01 10.14 -18.82
N ALA A 229 -4.96 10.68 -18.21
CA ALA A 229 -4.91 10.87 -16.79
C ALA A 229 -4.43 12.28 -16.40
N PHE A 230 -4.92 12.76 -15.27
CA PHE A 230 -4.55 14.04 -14.69
C PHE A 230 -3.81 13.83 -13.38
N ILE A 231 -2.59 14.37 -13.29
CA ILE A 231 -1.92 14.57 -12.01
C ILE A 231 -2.47 15.85 -11.43
N ILE A 232 -3.10 15.77 -10.28
CA ILE A 232 -3.75 16.90 -9.64
C ILE A 232 -2.96 17.29 -8.40
N VAL A 233 -2.64 18.58 -8.32
CA VAL A 233 -1.93 19.23 -7.22
C VAL A 233 -2.80 20.31 -6.58
N GLU A 234 -2.41 20.82 -5.43
CA GLU A 234 -3.23 21.78 -4.69
C GLU A 234 -3.03 23.24 -5.14
N ARG A 235 -1.86 23.59 -5.69
CA ARG A 235 -1.49 24.97 -6.07
C ARG A 235 -0.87 25.03 -7.45
N GLU A 236 -1.03 26.16 -8.15
CA GLU A 236 -0.39 26.42 -9.46
C GLU A 236 1.15 26.37 -9.37
N THR A 237 1.74 26.82 -8.27
CA THR A 237 3.19 26.73 -8.06
C THR A 237 3.66 25.26 -8.02
N GLN A 238 2.91 24.38 -7.39
CA GLN A 238 3.20 22.93 -7.37
C GLN A 238 3.05 22.30 -8.75
N LYS A 239 2.08 22.75 -9.57
CA LYS A 239 1.94 22.31 -10.96
C LYS A 239 3.20 22.64 -11.76
N GLY A 240 3.77 23.83 -11.61
CA GLY A 240 5.03 24.20 -12.25
C GLY A 240 6.18 23.25 -11.87
N ILE A 241 6.26 22.84 -10.61
CA ILE A 241 7.28 21.90 -10.12
C ILE A 241 7.10 20.50 -10.73
N VAL A 242 5.88 19.97 -10.75
CA VAL A 242 5.58 18.65 -11.35
C VAL A 242 5.82 18.63 -12.85
N VAL A 243 5.41 19.70 -13.56
CA VAL A 243 5.66 19.86 -15.01
C VAL A 243 7.15 19.93 -15.28
N GLY A 244 7.87 20.68 -14.45
CA GLY A 244 9.30 20.92 -14.60
C GLY A 244 9.65 21.89 -15.74
N ARG A 245 10.90 22.36 -15.75
CA ARG A 245 11.38 23.32 -16.77
C ARG A 245 11.25 22.70 -18.17
N GLY A 246 10.54 23.38 -19.08
CA GLY A 246 10.29 22.89 -20.44
C GLY A 246 9.54 21.53 -20.51
N GLY A 247 8.78 21.17 -19.47
CA GLY A 247 7.99 19.93 -19.45
C GLY A 247 8.80 18.67 -19.14
N THR A 248 10.05 18.80 -18.65
CA THR A 248 10.94 17.63 -18.39
C THR A 248 10.40 16.71 -17.29
N GLY A 249 9.77 17.26 -16.25
CA GLY A 249 9.21 16.50 -15.14
C GLY A 249 8.08 15.58 -15.59
N ILE A 250 7.03 16.16 -16.21
CA ILE A 250 5.88 15.38 -16.70
C ILE A 250 6.28 14.35 -17.77
N LYS A 251 7.26 14.67 -18.63
CA LYS A 251 7.79 13.73 -19.62
C LYS A 251 8.43 12.54 -18.95
N LYS A 252 9.21 12.74 -17.88
CA LYS A 252 9.85 11.68 -17.12
C LYS A 252 8.81 10.82 -16.38
N ILE A 253 7.81 11.45 -15.73
CA ILE A 253 6.71 10.74 -15.07
C ILE A 253 5.99 9.87 -16.10
N ARG A 254 5.60 10.43 -17.26
CA ARG A 254 4.92 9.69 -18.33
C ARG A 254 5.73 8.49 -18.79
N GLN A 255 7.03 8.66 -19.04
CA GLN A 255 7.90 7.58 -19.51
C GLN A 255 8.04 6.44 -18.50
N GLN A 256 8.17 6.78 -17.20
CA GLN A 256 8.29 5.79 -16.14
C GLN A 256 6.94 5.08 -15.89
N SER A 257 5.84 5.84 -15.88
CA SER A 257 4.49 5.29 -15.71
C SER A 257 4.10 4.37 -16.87
N PHE A 258 4.43 4.77 -18.10
CA PHE A 258 4.13 3.98 -19.29
C PHE A 258 4.70 2.55 -19.22
N LYS A 259 5.92 2.40 -18.72
CA LYS A 259 6.57 1.08 -18.58
C LYS A 259 5.78 0.15 -17.66
N GLU A 260 5.23 0.68 -16.57
CA GLU A 260 4.45 -0.13 -15.61
C GLU A 260 3.00 -0.30 -16.06
N VAL A 261 2.37 0.75 -16.59
CA VAL A 261 0.99 0.68 -17.12
C VAL A 261 0.90 -0.33 -18.27
N LYS A 262 1.90 -0.39 -19.16
CA LYS A 262 1.94 -1.36 -20.26
C LYS A 262 1.86 -2.81 -19.79
N LYS A 263 2.38 -3.14 -18.59
CA LYS A 263 2.30 -4.49 -18.01
C LYS A 263 0.87 -4.91 -17.67
N LEU A 264 -0.05 -3.95 -17.48
CA LEU A 264 -1.46 -4.22 -17.24
C LEU A 264 -2.22 -4.64 -18.53
N PHE A 265 -1.62 -4.42 -19.69
CA PHE A 265 -2.22 -4.64 -21.01
C PHE A 265 -1.32 -5.53 -21.87
N PRO A 266 -1.12 -6.81 -21.52
CA PRO A 266 -0.28 -7.72 -22.31
C PRO A 266 -0.84 -7.87 -23.74
N GLY A 267 0.04 -7.73 -24.72
CA GLY A 267 -0.32 -7.85 -26.14
C GLY A 267 -0.96 -6.61 -26.78
N MET A 268 -1.31 -5.57 -26.00
CA MET A 268 -1.96 -4.36 -26.51
C MET A 268 -0.96 -3.21 -26.73
N GLN A 269 -1.29 -2.34 -27.67
CA GLN A 269 -0.63 -1.03 -27.80
C GLN A 269 -1.25 -0.05 -26.81
N VAL A 270 -0.42 0.57 -25.98
CA VAL A 270 -0.86 1.53 -24.96
C VAL A 270 -0.46 2.95 -25.35
N GLN A 271 -1.40 3.87 -25.30
CA GLN A 271 -1.13 5.30 -25.44
C GLN A 271 -1.50 6.00 -24.14
N LEU A 272 -0.57 6.78 -23.55
CA LEU A 272 -0.77 7.49 -22.28
C LEU A 272 -0.65 9.00 -22.50
N ASP A 273 -1.79 9.71 -22.38
CA ASP A 273 -1.85 11.19 -22.32
C ASP A 273 -1.91 11.61 -20.84
N LEU A 274 -0.84 12.27 -20.39
CA LEU A 274 -0.69 12.69 -19.01
C LEU A 274 -0.62 14.19 -18.90
N ARG A 275 -1.47 14.79 -18.08
CA ARG A 275 -1.57 16.23 -17.86
C ARG A 275 -1.50 16.59 -16.39
N VAL A 276 -1.15 17.83 -16.07
CA VAL A 276 -1.14 18.34 -14.68
C VAL A 276 -2.18 19.44 -14.53
N LYS A 277 -3.02 19.35 -13.49
CA LYS A 277 -4.02 20.35 -13.11
C LYS A 277 -3.81 20.80 -11.67
N ALA A 278 -4.12 22.05 -11.36
CA ALA A 278 -4.23 22.53 -9.99
C ALA A 278 -5.71 22.52 -9.57
N GLN A 279 -6.00 21.97 -8.39
CA GLN A 279 -7.32 21.99 -7.76
C GLN A 279 -7.16 22.45 -6.31
N PRO A 280 -7.46 23.71 -6.01
CA PRO A 280 -7.25 24.29 -4.69
C PRO A 280 -8.03 23.53 -3.59
N LYS A 281 -7.37 23.32 -2.46
CA LYS A 281 -7.98 22.74 -1.24
C LYS A 281 -8.64 21.37 -1.42
N TRP A 282 -8.23 20.57 -2.41
CA TRP A 282 -8.85 19.27 -2.67
C TRP A 282 -8.81 18.33 -1.44
N ARG A 283 -7.77 18.42 -0.59
CA ARG A 283 -7.63 17.63 0.66
C ARG A 283 -8.66 17.96 1.74
N LYS A 284 -9.42 19.04 1.56
CA LYS A 284 -10.54 19.46 2.44
C LYS A 284 -11.91 19.28 1.78
N ASN A 285 -11.93 18.85 0.52
CA ASN A 285 -13.15 18.64 -0.24
C ASN A 285 -13.63 17.20 -0.06
N THR A 286 -14.72 17.00 0.67
CA THR A 286 -15.27 15.68 0.99
C THR A 286 -15.63 14.89 -0.25
N ILE A 287 -16.22 15.51 -1.28
CA ILE A 287 -16.56 14.85 -2.55
C ILE A 287 -15.32 14.29 -3.26
N VAL A 288 -14.22 15.05 -3.24
CA VAL A 288 -12.95 14.58 -3.82
C VAL A 288 -12.39 13.45 -2.97
N LEU A 289 -12.38 13.62 -1.64
CA LEU A 289 -11.88 12.59 -0.72
C LEU A 289 -12.68 11.29 -0.85
N ASP A 290 -14.02 11.35 -0.94
CA ASP A 290 -14.88 10.16 -1.12
C ASP A 290 -14.59 9.42 -2.43
N ARG A 291 -14.16 10.14 -3.47
CA ARG A 291 -13.80 9.54 -4.76
C ARG A 291 -12.41 8.88 -4.76
N ILE A 292 -11.44 9.45 -4.07
CA ILE A 292 -10.03 8.98 -4.09
C ILE A 292 -9.67 8.07 -2.91
N LEU A 293 -10.44 8.10 -1.81
CA LEU A 293 -10.32 7.22 -0.65
C LEU A 293 -11.50 6.24 -0.69
N ARG A 294 -11.23 5.00 -1.11
CA ARG A 294 -12.22 3.93 -1.29
C ARG A 294 -12.01 2.85 -0.25
#